data_4fab2fa13057695533593568073a0902
#
_entry.id   4fab2fa13057695533593568073a0902
#
_cell.length_a   1.000
_cell.length_b   1.000
_cell.length_c   1.000
_cell.angle_alpha   90.00
_cell.angle_beta   90.00
_cell.angle_gamma   90.00
#
_symmetry.space_group_name_H-M   'P 1'
#
loop_
_entity.id
_entity.type
_entity.pdbx_description
1 polymer ?
#
loop_
_entity_poly.entity_id
_entity_poly.type
_entity_poly.pdbx_seq_one_letter_code
_entity_poly.pdbx_strand_id
1 'polypeptide(L)'
;MKIGLLGFGVVGRGVYDITANREDMQVTRVLCLEDITLPDAEVTRDFNTILNDDTIDTVVEAMGGLHPAYEFVRAAMEAGKNIVTSNKALVATFYDELIPLAES
;
A
#
# COMPACT_ATOMS: atom_id res chain seq x y z
N MET A 1 3.78 0.62 13.59
CA MET A 1 3.68 0.78 12.12
C MET A 1 2.22 0.61 11.72
N LYS A 2 1.66 1.64 11.13
CA LYS A 2 0.29 1.58 10.59
C LYS A 2 0.34 1.59 9.07
N ILE A 3 -0.34 0.63 8.48
CA ILE A 3 -0.19 0.27 7.08
C ILE A 3 -1.47 0.55 6.31
N GLY A 4 -1.33 1.21 5.15
CA GLY A 4 -2.32 1.22 4.10
C GLY A 4 -1.98 0.16 3.07
N LEU A 5 -2.86 -0.81 2.89
CA LEU A 5 -2.63 -1.92 1.98
C LEU A 5 -3.35 -1.67 0.66
N LEU A 6 -2.62 -1.66 -0.44
CA LEU A 6 -3.17 -1.47 -1.77
C LEU A 6 -3.35 -2.81 -2.46
N GLY A 7 -4.59 -3.24 -2.58
CA GLY A 7 -4.95 -4.51 -3.18
C GLY A 7 -5.18 -5.61 -2.15
N PHE A 8 -6.14 -6.48 -2.43
CA PHE A 8 -6.52 -7.56 -1.51
C PHE A 8 -6.73 -8.89 -2.26
N GLY A 9 -5.84 -9.17 -3.21
CA GLY A 9 -5.73 -10.48 -3.85
C GLY A 9 -4.91 -11.42 -2.97
N VAL A 10 -4.27 -12.40 -3.58
CA VAL A 10 -3.49 -13.42 -2.84
C VAL A 10 -2.39 -12.78 -2.00
N VAL A 11 -1.62 -11.87 -2.58
CA VAL A 11 -0.51 -11.20 -1.87
C VAL A 11 -1.03 -10.29 -0.77
N GLY A 12 -2.03 -9.47 -1.07
CA GLY A 12 -2.61 -8.55 -0.09
C GLY A 12 -3.22 -9.28 1.10
N ARG A 13 -3.95 -10.36 0.85
CA ARG A 13 -4.51 -11.20 1.92
C ARG A 13 -3.42 -11.80 2.79
N GLY A 14 -2.32 -12.25 2.17
CA GLY A 14 -1.17 -12.77 2.90
C GLY A 14 -0.56 -11.73 3.83
N VAL A 15 -0.38 -10.51 3.35
CA VAL A 15 0.11 -9.40 4.18
C VAL A 15 -0.82 -9.13 5.35
N TYR A 16 -2.13 -9.06 5.09
CA TYR A 16 -3.12 -8.83 6.13
C TYR A 16 -3.07 -9.92 7.20
N ASP A 17 -3.01 -11.18 6.78
CA ASP A 17 -2.99 -12.33 7.70
C ASP A 17 -1.72 -12.35 8.57
N ILE A 18 -0.58 -12.06 7.97
CA ILE A 18 0.70 -12.03 8.70
C ILE A 18 0.70 -10.90 9.73
N THR A 19 0.27 -9.72 9.34
CA THR A 19 0.28 -8.55 10.23
C THR A 19 -0.79 -8.62 11.31
N ALA A 20 -1.86 -9.37 11.10
CA ALA A 20 -2.94 -9.52 12.09
C ALA A 20 -2.45 -10.14 13.40
N ASN A 21 -1.36 -10.92 13.35
CA ASN A 21 -0.79 -11.59 14.51
C ASN A 21 0.41 -10.83 15.11
N ARG A 22 0.70 -9.63 14.62
CA ARG A 22 1.82 -8.82 15.11
C ARG A 22 1.32 -7.59 15.84
N GLU A 23 2.01 -7.25 16.94
CA GLU A 23 1.69 -6.05 17.70
C GLU A 23 2.36 -4.80 17.15
N ASP A 24 3.47 -4.98 16.42
CA ASP A 24 4.28 -3.88 15.87
C ASP A 24 3.80 -3.41 14.50
N MET A 25 2.86 -4.11 13.88
CA MET A 25 2.31 -3.80 12.57
C MET A 25 0.81 -3.92 12.57
N GLN A 26 0.13 -2.94 11.97
CA GLN A 26 -1.32 -2.98 11.86
C GLN A 26 -1.76 -2.43 10.52
N VAL A 27 -2.51 -3.24 9.77
CA VAL A 27 -3.20 -2.76 8.56
C VAL A 27 -4.47 -2.06 9.02
N THR A 28 -4.56 -0.76 8.77
CA THR A 28 -5.72 0.05 9.20
C THR A 28 -6.66 0.39 8.07
N ARG A 29 -6.16 0.43 6.83
CA ARG A 29 -6.98 0.66 5.64
C ARG A 29 -6.55 -0.24 4.51
N VAL A 30 -7.51 -0.71 3.73
CA VAL A 30 -7.27 -1.58 2.57
C VAL A 30 -7.98 -0.98 1.36
N LEU A 31 -7.23 -0.76 0.29
CA LEU A 31 -7.80 -0.36 -1.00
C LEU A 31 -8.20 -1.62 -1.76
N CYS A 32 -9.49 -1.78 -1.96
CA CYS A 32 -10.03 -2.97 -2.62
C CYS A 32 -11.32 -2.60 -3.37
N LEU A 33 -11.45 -3.06 -4.60
CA LEU A 33 -12.64 -2.79 -5.41
C LEU A 33 -13.77 -3.76 -5.11
N GLU A 34 -13.47 -4.90 -4.48
CA GLU A 34 -14.47 -5.86 -4.08
C GLU A 34 -15.19 -5.41 -2.81
N ASP A 35 -16.43 -5.87 -2.66
CA ASP A 35 -17.27 -5.53 -1.53
C ASP A 35 -16.97 -6.50 -0.38
N ILE A 36 -15.95 -6.19 0.40
CA ILE A 36 -15.50 -7.01 1.53
C ILE A 36 -15.56 -6.21 2.82
N THR A 37 -15.63 -6.92 3.95
CA THR A 37 -15.57 -6.33 5.27
C THR A 37 -14.48 -7.00 6.08
N LEU A 38 -13.64 -6.18 6.75
CA LEU A 38 -12.57 -6.68 7.61
C LEU A 38 -12.80 -6.19 9.04
N PRO A 39 -12.53 -7.03 10.06
CA PRO A 39 -12.81 -6.66 11.45
C PRO A 39 -11.92 -5.54 11.98
N ASP A 40 -10.67 -5.44 11.51
CA ASP A 40 -9.68 -4.54 12.08
C ASP A 40 -9.21 -3.46 11.11
N ALA A 41 -9.78 -3.40 9.91
CA ALA A 41 -9.38 -2.45 8.89
C ALA A 41 -10.57 -1.89 8.15
N GLU A 42 -10.46 -0.64 7.72
CA GLU A 42 -11.45 -0.01 6.87
C GLU A 42 -11.14 -0.31 5.41
N VAL A 43 -12.14 -0.81 4.69
CA VAL A 43 -12.01 -1.08 3.26
C VAL A 43 -12.48 0.14 2.49
N THR A 44 -11.67 0.60 1.54
CA THR A 44 -11.96 1.79 0.74
C THR A 44 -11.72 1.50 -0.73
N ARG A 45 -12.40 2.26 -1.60
CA ARG A 45 -12.16 2.28 -3.03
C ARG A 45 -11.42 3.54 -3.47
N ASP A 46 -11.20 4.46 -2.52
CA ASP A 46 -10.57 5.76 -2.79
C ASP A 46 -9.19 5.80 -2.15
N PHE A 47 -8.16 5.81 -2.99
CA PHE A 47 -6.76 5.88 -2.53
C PHE A 47 -6.50 7.12 -1.67
N ASN A 48 -7.21 8.23 -1.91
CA ASN A 48 -7.00 9.46 -1.15
C ASN A 48 -7.29 9.28 0.34
N THR A 49 -8.15 8.34 0.73
CA THR A 49 -8.40 8.08 2.15
C THR A 49 -7.17 7.47 2.83
N ILE A 50 -6.31 6.78 2.08
CA ILE A 50 -5.05 6.25 2.57
C ILE A 50 -3.97 7.35 2.51
N LEU A 51 -3.88 8.04 1.38
CA LEU A 51 -2.87 9.08 1.17
C LEU A 51 -2.97 10.20 2.21
N ASN A 52 -4.19 10.61 2.54
CA ASN A 52 -4.44 11.72 3.46
C ASN A 52 -4.56 11.29 4.93
N ASP A 53 -4.40 10.03 5.23
CA ASP A 53 -4.42 9.53 6.60
C ASP A 53 -3.03 9.67 7.22
N ASP A 54 -2.86 10.68 8.06
CA ASP A 54 -1.58 10.99 8.70
C ASP A 54 -1.13 9.90 9.68
N THR A 55 -2.03 9.03 10.11
CA THR A 55 -1.68 7.91 10.99
C THR A 55 -1.02 6.75 10.25
N ILE A 56 -1.21 6.67 8.94
CA ILE A 56 -0.57 5.66 8.10
C ILE A 56 0.84 6.11 7.75
N ASP A 57 1.83 5.37 8.19
CA ASP A 57 3.24 5.66 7.92
C ASP A 57 3.84 4.81 6.80
N THR A 58 3.17 3.71 6.43
CA THR A 58 3.67 2.77 5.43
C THR A 58 2.55 2.36 4.49
N VAL A 59 2.86 2.32 3.20
CA VAL A 59 1.95 1.81 2.17
C VAL A 59 2.57 0.55 1.57
N VAL A 60 1.81 -0.54 1.60
CA VAL A 60 2.20 -1.81 0.97
C VAL A 60 1.43 -1.97 -0.32
N GLU A 61 2.14 -2.03 -1.44
CA GLU A 61 1.53 -2.18 -2.75
C GLU A 61 1.51 -3.67 -3.13
N ALA A 62 0.31 -4.21 -3.34
CA ALA A 62 0.06 -5.60 -3.69
C ALA A 62 -0.97 -5.72 -4.82
N MET A 63 -1.04 -4.71 -5.69
CA MET A 63 -2.06 -4.66 -6.74
C MET A 63 -1.66 -5.42 -8.00
N GLY A 64 -0.38 -5.43 -8.31
CA GLY A 64 0.10 -5.92 -9.59
C GLY A 64 -0.13 -4.91 -10.72
N GLY A 65 0.50 -5.15 -11.86
CA GLY A 65 0.43 -4.23 -13.01
C GLY A 65 1.22 -2.94 -12.78
N LEU A 66 1.23 -2.06 -13.79
CA LEU A 66 1.97 -0.81 -13.73
C LEU A 66 1.11 0.36 -13.28
N HIS A 67 -0.11 0.43 -13.74
CA HIS A 67 -1.04 1.52 -13.45
C HIS A 67 -2.36 0.96 -12.91
N PRO A 68 -2.96 1.59 -11.94
CA PRO A 68 -2.59 2.82 -11.25
C PRO A 68 -1.57 2.64 -10.12
N ALA A 69 -0.96 1.47 -9.98
CA ALA A 69 -0.02 1.18 -8.89
C ALA A 69 1.13 2.20 -8.84
N TYR A 70 1.71 2.55 -10.00
CA TYR A 70 2.78 3.54 -10.08
C TYR A 70 2.36 4.90 -9.51
N GLU A 71 1.20 5.38 -9.92
CA GLU A 71 0.69 6.68 -9.46
C GLU A 71 0.48 6.70 -7.96
N PHE A 72 -0.06 5.62 -7.40
CA PHE A 72 -0.29 5.52 -5.96
C PHE A 72 1.02 5.44 -5.18
N VAL A 73 1.96 4.64 -5.65
CA VAL A 73 3.28 4.51 -5.00
C VAL A 73 4.00 5.86 -5.00
N ARG A 74 4.01 6.54 -6.14
CA ARG A 74 4.66 7.84 -6.26
C ARG A 74 4.04 8.87 -5.33
N ALA A 75 2.71 8.96 -5.32
CA ALA A 75 2.00 9.91 -4.46
C ALA A 75 2.29 9.65 -2.97
N ALA A 76 2.33 8.37 -2.56
CA ALA A 76 2.62 8.01 -1.18
C ALA A 76 4.05 8.39 -0.79
N MET A 77 5.02 8.17 -1.68
CA MET A 77 6.41 8.60 -1.45
C MET A 77 6.52 10.11 -1.32
N GLU A 78 5.84 10.87 -2.19
CA GLU A 78 5.83 12.32 -2.13
C GLU A 78 5.21 12.85 -0.84
N ALA A 79 4.27 12.09 -0.26
CA ALA A 79 3.65 12.40 1.02
C ALA A 79 4.50 12.00 2.23
N GLY A 80 5.68 11.43 2.00
CA GLY A 80 6.60 11.04 3.07
C GLY A 80 6.33 9.69 3.69
N LYS A 81 5.48 8.87 3.09
CA LYS A 81 5.19 7.52 3.58
C LYS A 81 6.23 6.52 3.09
N ASN A 82 6.50 5.52 3.91
CA ASN A 82 7.35 4.40 3.50
C ASN A 82 6.60 3.51 2.53
N ILE A 83 7.32 2.92 1.57
CA ILE A 83 6.73 2.06 0.56
C ILE A 83 7.36 0.67 0.59
N VAL A 84 6.50 -0.33 0.55
CA VAL A 84 6.88 -1.73 0.31
C VAL A 84 6.09 -2.21 -0.90
N THR A 85 6.78 -2.72 -1.91
CA THR A 85 6.12 -3.26 -3.09
C THR A 85 6.68 -4.61 -3.46
N SER A 86 5.80 -5.53 -3.86
CA SER A 86 6.16 -6.81 -4.45
C SER A 86 6.15 -6.75 -5.99
N ASN A 87 5.86 -5.61 -6.57
CA ASN A 87 5.68 -5.44 -8.00
C ASN A 87 7.00 -5.18 -8.71
N LYS A 88 7.67 -6.25 -9.11
CA LYS A 88 8.98 -6.16 -9.80
C LYS A 88 8.90 -5.41 -11.11
N ALA A 89 7.82 -5.58 -11.86
CA ALA A 89 7.64 -4.89 -13.13
C ALA A 89 7.54 -3.37 -12.95
N LEU A 90 6.86 -2.94 -11.90
CA LEU A 90 6.75 -1.52 -11.57
C LEU A 90 8.10 -0.93 -11.22
N VAL A 91 8.85 -1.59 -10.35
CA VAL A 91 10.18 -1.11 -9.94
C VAL A 91 11.12 -1.09 -11.15
N ALA A 92 11.13 -2.14 -11.98
CA ALA A 92 12.00 -2.21 -13.15
C ALA A 92 11.68 -1.12 -14.18
N THR A 93 10.40 -0.84 -14.39
CA THR A 93 9.96 0.15 -15.39
C THR A 93 10.25 1.58 -14.95
N PHE A 94 10.06 1.89 -13.66
CA PHE A 94 10.15 3.25 -13.13
C PHE A 94 11.32 3.44 -12.17
N TYR A 95 12.33 2.57 -12.24
CA TYR A 95 13.47 2.58 -11.32
C TYR A 95 14.13 3.97 -11.21
N ASP A 96 14.40 4.60 -12.35
CA ASP A 96 15.08 5.88 -12.39
C ASP A 96 14.29 7.01 -11.74
N GLU A 97 12.97 6.86 -11.63
CA GLU A 97 12.11 7.84 -10.96
C GLU A 97 11.89 7.53 -9.49
N LEU A 98 11.66 6.24 -9.17
CA LEU A 98 11.27 5.83 -7.83
C LEU A 98 12.43 5.80 -6.84
N ILE A 99 13.63 5.41 -7.28
CA ILE A 99 14.77 5.30 -6.37
C ILE A 99 15.21 6.66 -5.84
N PRO A 100 15.40 7.70 -6.66
CA PRO A 100 15.72 9.04 -6.14
C PRO A 100 14.63 9.57 -5.20
N LEU A 101 13.37 9.30 -5.49
CA LEU A 101 12.25 9.74 -4.65
C LEU A 101 12.25 9.02 -3.30
N ALA A 102 12.57 7.72 -3.28
CA ALA A 102 12.65 6.94 -2.05
C ALA A 102 13.82 7.39 -1.16
N GLU A 103 14.90 7.86 -1.78
CA GLU A 103 16.10 8.34 -1.06
C GLU A 103 15.97 9.77 -0.53
N SER A 104 14.97 10.50 -0.98
CA SER A 104 14.76 11.90 -0.55
C SER A 104 14.06 12.06 0.85
#